data_13da0333f481c8d4ec4451012c2a050d
#
_entry.id   13da0333f481c8d4ec4451012c2a050d
#
_cell.length_a   1.000
_cell.length_b   1.000
_cell.length_c   1.000
_cell.angle_alpha   90.00
_cell.angle_beta   90.00
_cell.angle_gamma   90.00
#
_symmetry.space_group_name_H-M   'P 1'
#
loop_
_entity.id
_entity.type
_entity.pdbx_description
1 polymer ?
#
loop_
_entity_poly.entity_id
_entity_poly.type
_entity_poly.pdbx_seq_one_letter_code
_entity_poly.pdbx_strand_id
1 'polypeptide(L)'
;STPLYSSAASDVYKRQLGIITVCSGYAYIYVFEIPTEDMIWGGLAKMPGMVVALPVLAFMSKFFEKKTTFIIACAWTAIMVSTPFFFGLFDLLPPPGTAAQLWVVYGTLALGFAIYPVTKIIIDSQLVDVADDHEYRTKRRSEGVIFSVRSFGNKATAGIGSALAGFGLEVIEFPENAKVGGLEPATMDGLLIINGPIYLGFYLLACVFMTFYKIDKEYHSSILSELEVIREKKSLQDDT
;
A
#
# COMPACT_ATOMS: atom_id res chain seq x y z
N SER A 1 11.63 -20.26 -4.48
CA SER A 1 11.91 -18.83 -4.79
C SER A 1 10.65 -17.95 -4.83
N THR A 2 9.46 -18.52 -5.03
CA THR A 2 8.18 -17.78 -5.10
C THR A 2 7.80 -17.03 -3.82
N PRO A 3 8.04 -17.55 -2.60
CA PRO A 3 7.74 -16.84 -1.35
C PRO A 3 8.49 -15.51 -1.17
N LEU A 4 9.73 -15.45 -1.65
CA LEU A 4 10.58 -14.25 -1.53
C LEU A 4 10.06 -13.06 -2.35
N TYR A 5 9.44 -13.29 -3.52
CA TYR A 5 8.97 -12.21 -4.38
C TYR A 5 7.65 -11.59 -3.89
N SER A 6 6.74 -12.39 -3.34
CA SER A 6 5.49 -11.87 -2.76
C SER A 6 5.74 -11.10 -1.46
N SER A 7 6.71 -11.56 -0.63
CA SER A 7 7.15 -10.81 0.54
C SER A 7 7.87 -9.52 0.16
N ALA A 8 8.75 -9.56 -0.87
CA ALA A 8 9.46 -8.37 -1.32
C ALA A 8 8.52 -7.29 -1.86
N ALA A 9 7.51 -7.64 -2.67
CA ALA A 9 6.51 -6.69 -3.12
C ALA A 9 5.71 -6.09 -1.96
N SER A 10 5.31 -6.93 -0.99
CA SER A 10 4.64 -6.50 0.24
C SER A 10 5.54 -5.59 1.08
N ASP A 11 6.84 -5.88 1.17
CA ASP A 11 7.77 -5.13 2.01
C ASP A 11 8.13 -3.76 1.40
N VAL A 12 8.32 -3.69 0.08
CA VAL A 12 8.50 -2.42 -0.64
C VAL A 12 7.28 -1.51 -0.46
N TYR A 13 6.08 -2.07 -0.66
CA TYR A 13 4.82 -1.35 -0.46
C TYR A 13 4.66 -0.79 0.97
N LYS A 14 5.11 -1.52 1.99
CA LYS A 14 4.93 -1.14 3.40
C LYS A 14 5.99 -0.19 3.93
N ARG A 15 7.24 -0.29 3.47
CA ARG A 15 8.31 0.69 3.81
C ARG A 15 7.89 2.10 3.49
N GLN A 16 7.12 2.25 2.45
CA GLN A 16 6.59 3.48 1.99
C GLN A 16 5.51 4.09 2.88
N LEU A 17 4.68 3.25 3.53
CA LEU A 17 3.61 3.75 4.40
C LEU A 17 4.14 4.56 5.60
N GLY A 18 5.29 4.19 6.15
CA GLY A 18 5.92 4.93 7.26
C GLY A 18 6.41 6.31 6.82
N ILE A 19 7.19 6.39 5.74
CA ILE A 19 7.72 7.65 5.19
C ILE A 19 6.58 8.61 4.87
N ILE A 20 5.57 8.10 4.16
CA ILE A 20 4.48 8.92 3.63
C ILE A 20 3.55 9.40 4.71
N THR A 21 3.23 8.58 5.70
CA THR A 21 2.34 9.00 6.79
C THR A 21 2.91 10.21 7.52
N VAL A 22 4.22 10.28 7.71
CA VAL A 22 4.88 11.42 8.35
C VAL A 22 5.01 12.58 7.36
N CYS A 23 5.63 12.38 6.21
CA CYS A 23 5.89 13.45 5.25
C CYS A 23 4.62 14.05 4.64
N SER A 24 3.55 13.26 4.45
CA SER A 24 2.27 13.80 3.97
C SER A 24 1.62 14.75 4.98
N GLY A 25 1.75 14.46 6.28
CA GLY A 25 1.26 15.36 7.32
C GLY A 25 1.93 16.74 7.23
N TYR A 26 3.25 16.77 7.05
CA TYR A 26 3.98 18.01 6.84
C TYR A 26 3.56 18.73 5.55
N ALA A 27 3.39 18.01 4.45
CA ALA A 27 2.93 18.61 3.20
C ALA A 27 1.52 19.21 3.32
N TYR A 28 0.60 18.55 4.03
CA TYR A 28 -0.75 19.08 4.24
C TYR A 28 -0.73 20.38 5.04
N ILE A 29 0.09 20.45 6.10
CA ILE A 29 0.17 21.63 6.98
C ILE A 29 0.95 22.78 6.32
N TYR A 30 2.12 22.49 5.76
CA TYR A 30 3.08 23.53 5.38
C TYR A 30 3.07 23.88 3.88
N VAL A 31 2.67 22.96 3.01
CA VAL A 31 2.60 23.22 1.56
C VAL A 31 1.18 23.55 1.13
N PHE A 32 0.20 22.76 1.58
CA PHE A 32 -1.20 23.01 1.25
C PHE A 32 -1.89 23.96 2.23
N GLU A 33 -1.20 24.34 3.31
CA GLU A 33 -1.69 25.25 4.35
C GLU A 33 -3.08 24.85 4.90
N ILE A 34 -3.32 23.53 4.99
CA ILE A 34 -4.60 23.02 5.49
C ILE A 34 -4.65 23.20 6.99
N PRO A 35 -5.66 23.89 7.54
CA PRO A 35 -5.85 24.04 8.97
C PRO A 35 -5.95 22.69 9.68
N THR A 36 -5.41 22.59 10.88
CA THR A 36 -5.41 21.33 11.66
C THR A 36 -6.84 20.82 11.90
N GLU A 37 -7.80 21.73 11.97
CA GLU A 37 -9.22 21.45 12.14
C GLU A 37 -9.80 20.70 10.92
N ASP A 38 -9.33 21.03 9.72
CA ASP A 38 -9.76 20.42 8.46
C ASP A 38 -9.07 19.07 8.19
N MET A 39 -8.04 18.70 8.95
CA MET A 39 -7.39 17.39 8.81
C MET A 39 -8.31 16.22 9.13
N ILE A 40 -9.39 16.45 9.88
CA ILE A 40 -10.42 15.44 10.14
C ILE A 40 -11.04 14.92 8.83
N TRP A 41 -11.18 15.79 7.83
CA TRP A 41 -11.70 15.42 6.51
C TRP A 41 -10.81 14.42 5.79
N GLY A 42 -9.49 14.45 6.02
CA GLY A 42 -8.55 13.45 5.52
C GLY A 42 -8.79 12.05 6.12
N GLY A 43 -9.21 11.98 7.38
CA GLY A 43 -9.65 10.73 8.01
C GLY A 43 -10.96 10.22 7.42
N LEU A 44 -11.95 11.10 7.29
CA LEU A 44 -13.27 10.78 6.73
C LEU A 44 -13.18 10.38 5.25
N ALA A 45 -12.31 11.02 4.48
CA ALA A 45 -12.07 10.69 3.07
C ALA A 45 -11.60 9.25 2.84
N LYS A 46 -10.99 8.61 3.85
CA LYS A 46 -10.53 7.21 3.79
C LYS A 46 -11.64 6.19 4.12
N MET A 47 -12.73 6.60 4.77
CA MET A 47 -13.80 5.69 5.19
C MET A 47 -14.56 5.01 4.05
N PRO A 48 -14.87 5.64 2.90
CA PRO A 48 -15.55 4.98 1.81
C PRO A 48 -14.88 3.68 1.36
N GLY A 49 -13.56 3.60 1.47
CA GLY A 49 -12.81 2.39 1.13
C GLY A 49 -13.20 1.15 1.95
N MET A 50 -13.66 1.33 3.18
CA MET A 50 -14.10 0.20 4.01
C MET A 50 -15.38 -0.46 3.45
N VAL A 51 -16.24 0.32 2.81
CA VAL A 51 -17.51 -0.17 2.26
C VAL A 51 -17.38 -0.56 0.80
N VAL A 52 -16.67 0.25 0.01
CA VAL A 52 -16.56 0.10 -1.45
C VAL A 52 -15.59 -1.01 -1.85
N ALA A 53 -14.57 -1.29 -1.04
CA ALA A 53 -13.52 -2.23 -1.40
C ALA A 53 -14.03 -3.67 -1.65
N LEU A 54 -14.97 -4.17 -0.85
CA LEU A 54 -15.49 -5.52 -1.02
C LEU A 54 -16.29 -5.71 -2.32
N PRO A 55 -17.26 -4.84 -2.66
CA PRO A 55 -17.92 -4.89 -3.97
C PRO A 55 -16.95 -4.75 -5.14
N VAL A 56 -15.97 -3.84 -5.04
CA VAL A 56 -14.94 -3.66 -6.08
C VAL A 56 -14.09 -4.92 -6.23
N LEU A 57 -13.63 -5.51 -5.14
CA LEU A 57 -12.89 -6.77 -5.17
C LEU A 57 -13.72 -7.89 -5.80
N ALA A 58 -14.99 -8.04 -5.38
CA ALA A 58 -15.88 -9.06 -5.93
C ALA A 58 -16.13 -8.86 -7.43
N PHE A 59 -16.21 -7.63 -7.90
CA PHE A 59 -16.31 -7.31 -9.32
C PHE A 59 -15.00 -7.63 -10.06
N MET A 60 -13.87 -7.15 -9.57
CA MET A 60 -12.57 -7.34 -10.22
C MET A 60 -12.18 -8.82 -10.30
N SER A 61 -12.44 -9.62 -9.26
CA SER A 61 -12.11 -11.05 -9.22
C SER A 61 -12.90 -11.91 -10.20
N LYS A 62 -13.98 -11.38 -10.80
CA LYS A 62 -14.70 -12.06 -11.90
C LYS A 62 -13.95 -11.99 -13.23
N PHE A 63 -13.21 -10.92 -13.46
CA PHE A 63 -12.57 -10.62 -14.75
C PHE A 63 -11.05 -10.76 -14.70
N PHE A 64 -10.45 -10.60 -13.53
CA PHE A 64 -9.00 -10.54 -13.37
C PHE A 64 -8.50 -11.53 -12.32
N GLU A 65 -7.31 -12.05 -12.54
CA GLU A 65 -6.56 -12.79 -11.52
C GLU A 65 -6.10 -11.90 -10.37
N LYS A 66 -5.77 -12.51 -9.22
CA LYS A 66 -5.27 -11.82 -8.02
C LYS A 66 -4.11 -10.85 -8.35
N LYS A 67 -3.15 -11.30 -9.16
CA LYS A 67 -2.00 -10.52 -9.60
C LYS A 67 -2.41 -9.24 -10.34
N THR A 68 -3.26 -9.36 -11.35
CA THR A 68 -3.74 -8.23 -12.16
C THR A 68 -4.61 -7.30 -11.32
N THR A 69 -5.48 -7.85 -10.49
CA THR A 69 -6.30 -7.07 -9.55
C THR A 69 -5.45 -6.23 -8.61
N PHE A 70 -4.36 -6.81 -8.07
CA PHE A 70 -3.43 -6.07 -7.24
C PHE A 70 -2.76 -4.92 -7.99
N ILE A 71 -2.23 -5.19 -9.19
CA ILE A 71 -1.51 -4.17 -9.99
C ILE A 71 -2.44 -2.99 -10.32
N ILE A 72 -3.67 -3.26 -10.76
CA ILE A 72 -4.65 -2.21 -11.09
C ILE A 72 -5.00 -1.40 -9.84
N ALA A 73 -5.33 -2.06 -8.73
CA ALA A 73 -5.70 -1.40 -7.48
C ALA A 73 -4.54 -0.58 -6.89
N CYS A 74 -3.32 -1.11 -6.97
CA CYS A 74 -2.10 -0.48 -6.51
C CYS A 74 -1.77 0.77 -7.33
N ALA A 75 -1.78 0.66 -8.67
CA ALA A 75 -1.52 1.77 -9.58
C ALA A 75 -2.58 2.88 -9.44
N TRP A 76 -3.86 2.52 -9.38
CA TRP A 76 -4.94 3.48 -9.15
C TRP A 76 -4.73 4.26 -7.85
N THR A 77 -4.49 3.55 -6.74
CA THR A 77 -4.27 4.18 -5.43
C THR A 77 -3.08 5.13 -5.48
N ALA A 78 -1.98 4.69 -6.07
CA ALA A 78 -0.77 5.49 -6.18
C ALA A 78 -1.00 6.77 -6.97
N ILE A 79 -1.65 6.69 -8.13
CA ILE A 79 -1.96 7.84 -8.98
C ILE A 79 -2.87 8.81 -8.22
N MET A 80 -3.98 8.33 -7.64
CA MET A 80 -4.93 9.21 -6.98
C MET A 80 -4.34 9.90 -5.76
N VAL A 81 -3.57 9.18 -4.92
CA VAL A 81 -2.95 9.74 -3.72
C VAL A 81 -1.81 10.71 -4.06
N SER A 82 -1.06 10.47 -5.13
CA SER A 82 0.02 11.37 -5.55
C SER A 82 -0.46 12.60 -6.35
N THR A 83 -1.65 12.58 -6.91
CA THR A 83 -2.19 13.67 -7.76
C THR A 83 -2.10 15.06 -7.13
N PRO A 84 -2.52 15.32 -5.87
CA PRO A 84 -2.44 16.67 -5.30
C PRO A 84 -1.01 17.18 -5.18
N PHE A 85 -0.04 16.31 -4.96
CA PHE A 85 1.38 16.67 -4.87
C PHE A 85 1.95 17.01 -6.24
N PHE A 86 1.56 16.31 -7.30
CA PHE A 86 1.89 16.69 -8.67
C PHE A 86 1.25 18.04 -9.05
N PHE A 87 0.01 18.27 -8.65
CA PHE A 87 -0.65 19.55 -8.88
C PHE A 87 0.08 20.70 -8.16
N GLY A 88 0.61 20.43 -6.95
CA GLY A 88 1.48 21.38 -6.26
C GLY A 88 2.77 21.67 -7.03
N LEU A 89 3.48 20.62 -7.53
CA LEU A 89 4.74 20.76 -8.27
C LEU A 89 4.57 21.53 -9.61
N PHE A 90 3.40 21.48 -10.20
CA PHE A 90 3.12 22.17 -11.49
C PHE A 90 2.32 23.46 -11.32
N ASP A 91 2.17 23.97 -10.10
CA ASP A 91 1.38 25.17 -9.79
C ASP A 91 -0.08 25.12 -10.28
N LEU A 92 -0.65 23.89 -10.35
CA LEU A 92 -2.03 23.65 -10.78
C LEU A 92 -3.01 23.56 -9.60
N LEU A 93 -2.50 23.65 -8.36
CA LEU A 93 -3.33 23.56 -7.16
C LEU A 93 -4.15 24.84 -7.00
N PRO A 94 -5.44 24.74 -6.64
CA PRO A 94 -6.23 25.92 -6.28
C PRO A 94 -5.60 26.65 -5.06
N PRO A 95 -5.84 27.96 -4.93
CA PRO A 95 -5.26 28.77 -3.86
C PRO A 95 -5.52 28.17 -2.46
N PRO A 96 -4.54 28.31 -1.51
CA PRO A 96 -4.68 27.83 -0.15
C PRO A 96 -5.95 28.34 0.53
N GLY A 97 -6.57 27.52 1.37
CA GLY A 97 -7.78 27.84 2.12
C GLY A 97 -9.07 27.85 1.31
N THR A 98 -9.04 27.49 0.02
CA THR A 98 -10.27 27.41 -0.81
C THR A 98 -10.92 26.03 -0.71
N ALA A 99 -12.26 25.98 -0.81
CA ALA A 99 -12.98 24.73 -0.90
C ALA A 99 -12.53 23.89 -2.11
N ALA A 100 -12.13 24.53 -3.22
CA ALA A 100 -11.62 23.83 -4.41
C ALA A 100 -10.33 23.06 -4.10
N GLN A 101 -9.41 23.62 -3.33
CA GLN A 101 -8.20 22.95 -2.89
C GLN A 101 -8.52 21.71 -2.03
N LEU A 102 -9.43 21.85 -1.05
CA LEU A 102 -9.85 20.75 -0.18
C LEU A 102 -10.49 19.61 -0.99
N TRP A 103 -11.31 19.94 -1.99
CA TRP A 103 -11.88 18.95 -2.89
C TRP A 103 -10.83 18.23 -3.73
N VAL A 104 -9.82 18.93 -4.23
CA VAL A 104 -8.72 18.29 -4.96
C VAL A 104 -7.95 17.36 -4.02
N VAL A 105 -7.53 17.83 -2.85
CA VAL A 105 -6.71 17.04 -1.93
C VAL A 105 -7.48 15.87 -1.34
N TYR A 106 -8.64 16.09 -0.76
CA TYR A 106 -9.41 15.04 -0.10
C TYR A 106 -10.26 14.21 -1.05
N GLY A 107 -10.69 14.76 -2.18
CA GLY A 107 -11.41 14.04 -3.21
C GLY A 107 -10.52 12.99 -3.88
N THR A 108 -9.29 13.34 -4.27
CA THR A 108 -8.34 12.37 -4.83
C THR A 108 -7.93 11.34 -3.79
N LEU A 109 -7.75 11.75 -2.52
CA LEU A 109 -7.49 10.85 -1.41
C LEU A 109 -8.64 9.84 -1.23
N ALA A 110 -9.89 10.29 -1.26
CA ALA A 110 -11.07 9.43 -1.14
C ALA A 110 -11.14 8.42 -2.30
N LEU A 111 -10.89 8.86 -3.54
CA LEU A 111 -10.86 7.98 -4.72
C LEU A 111 -9.73 6.95 -4.65
N GLY A 112 -8.56 7.33 -4.15
CA GLY A 112 -7.45 6.41 -3.93
C GLY A 112 -7.77 5.38 -2.86
N PHE A 113 -8.26 5.84 -1.71
CA PHE A 113 -8.59 4.97 -0.58
C PHE A 113 -9.85 4.13 -0.79
N ALA A 114 -10.73 4.47 -1.74
CA ALA A 114 -11.87 3.63 -2.12
C ALA A 114 -11.42 2.23 -2.60
N ILE A 115 -10.27 2.13 -3.25
CA ILE A 115 -9.74 0.88 -3.80
C ILE A 115 -8.55 0.33 -2.99
N TYR A 116 -7.89 1.16 -2.18
CA TYR A 116 -6.73 0.76 -1.39
C TYR A 116 -6.89 -0.54 -0.58
N PRO A 117 -8.03 -0.83 0.11
CA PRO A 117 -8.18 -2.07 0.87
C PRO A 117 -8.12 -3.32 0.00
N VAL A 118 -8.47 -3.23 -1.29
CA VAL A 118 -8.37 -4.33 -2.26
C VAL A 118 -6.93 -4.86 -2.32
N THR A 119 -5.92 -3.97 -2.35
CA THR A 119 -4.51 -4.37 -2.37
C THR A 119 -4.12 -5.17 -1.14
N LYS A 120 -4.66 -4.81 0.03
CA LYS A 120 -4.40 -5.51 1.29
C LYS A 120 -5.00 -6.91 1.29
N ILE A 121 -6.27 -7.01 0.90
CA ILE A 121 -6.99 -8.29 0.85
C ILE A 121 -6.32 -9.26 -0.13
N ILE A 122 -5.90 -8.75 -1.29
CA ILE A 122 -5.20 -9.58 -2.29
C ILE A 122 -3.86 -10.08 -1.76
N ILE A 123 -3.03 -9.24 -1.12
CA ILE A 123 -1.76 -9.68 -0.52
C ILE A 123 -2.01 -10.77 0.53
N ASP A 124 -3.03 -10.61 1.36
CA ASP A 124 -3.35 -11.56 2.40
C ASP A 124 -3.80 -12.90 1.80
N SER A 125 -4.61 -12.85 0.74
CA SER A 125 -5.00 -14.04 -0.03
C SER A 125 -3.81 -14.72 -0.70
N GLN A 126 -2.89 -13.97 -1.30
CA GLN A 126 -1.69 -14.53 -1.93
C GLN A 126 -0.72 -15.18 -0.93
N LEU A 127 -0.68 -14.69 0.32
CA LEU A 127 0.10 -15.32 1.38
C LEU A 127 -0.43 -16.70 1.75
N VAL A 128 -1.76 -16.87 1.74
CA VAL A 128 -2.39 -18.19 1.93
C VAL A 128 -2.02 -19.12 0.78
N ASP A 129 -2.10 -18.64 -0.48
CA ASP A 129 -1.70 -19.42 -1.65
C ASP A 129 -0.24 -19.91 -1.56
N VAL A 130 0.66 -19.04 -1.06
CA VAL A 130 2.07 -19.38 -0.82
C VAL A 130 2.22 -20.42 0.31
N ALA A 131 1.38 -20.34 1.34
CA ALA A 131 1.41 -21.31 2.43
C ALA A 131 0.97 -22.70 1.95
N ASP A 132 -0.07 -22.77 1.11
CA ASP A 132 -0.53 -24.01 0.50
C ASP A 132 0.51 -24.62 -0.47
N ASP A 133 1.15 -23.81 -1.32
CA ASP A 133 2.25 -24.24 -2.18
C ASP A 133 3.43 -24.79 -1.37
N HIS A 134 3.77 -24.12 -0.26
CA HIS A 134 4.81 -24.60 0.63
C HIS A 134 4.46 -25.93 1.29
N GLU A 135 3.24 -26.09 1.81
CA GLU A 135 2.75 -27.35 2.39
C GLU A 135 2.78 -28.46 1.33
N TYR A 136 2.33 -28.18 0.12
CA TYR A 136 2.34 -29.15 -0.99
C TYR A 136 3.76 -29.67 -1.26
N ARG A 137 4.75 -28.78 -1.35
CA ARG A 137 6.14 -29.13 -1.66
C ARG A 137 6.89 -29.80 -0.50
N THR A 138 6.65 -29.37 0.72
CA THR A 138 7.43 -29.81 1.90
C THR A 138 6.71 -30.83 2.74
N LYS A 139 5.41 -31.05 2.52
CA LYS A 139 4.51 -31.88 3.33
C LYS A 139 4.46 -31.44 4.81
N ARG A 140 4.83 -30.17 5.08
CA ARG A 140 4.83 -29.56 6.41
C ARG A 140 3.99 -28.30 6.40
N ARG A 141 3.05 -28.22 7.32
CA ARG A 141 2.21 -27.03 7.51
C ARG A 141 3.02 -25.93 8.19
N SER A 142 3.28 -24.84 7.48
CA SER A 142 4.16 -23.75 7.93
C SER A 142 3.45 -22.37 7.93
N GLU A 143 2.12 -22.35 7.95
CA GLU A 143 1.32 -21.13 7.95
C GLU A 143 1.77 -20.13 9.03
N GLY A 144 1.96 -20.61 10.27
CA GLY A 144 2.40 -19.78 11.38
C GLY A 144 3.73 -19.07 11.13
N VAL A 145 4.68 -19.75 10.48
CA VAL A 145 5.98 -19.14 10.13
C VAL A 145 5.80 -18.06 9.07
N ILE A 146 5.00 -18.32 8.03
CA ILE A 146 4.76 -17.36 6.92
C ILE A 146 4.08 -16.10 7.47
N PHE A 147 3.03 -16.25 8.30
CA PHE A 147 2.36 -15.11 8.92
C PHE A 147 3.21 -14.39 9.97
N SER A 148 4.11 -15.10 10.68
CA SER A 148 5.07 -14.47 11.59
C SER A 148 6.08 -13.61 10.85
N VAL A 149 6.64 -14.11 9.74
CA VAL A 149 7.56 -13.34 8.88
C VAL A 149 6.85 -12.10 8.33
N ARG A 150 5.58 -12.23 7.91
CA ARG A 150 4.77 -11.09 7.48
C ARG A 150 4.57 -10.06 8.59
N SER A 151 4.23 -10.51 9.81
CA SER A 151 4.02 -9.62 10.95
C SER A 151 5.30 -8.90 11.35
N PHE A 152 6.42 -9.62 11.34
CA PHE A 152 7.75 -9.03 11.55
C PHE A 152 8.08 -7.99 10.47
N GLY A 153 7.90 -8.35 9.20
CA GLY A 153 8.09 -7.42 8.07
C GLY A 153 7.25 -6.15 8.23
N ASN A 154 6.00 -6.25 8.62
CA ASN A 154 5.13 -5.09 8.88
C ASN A 154 5.70 -4.14 9.94
N LYS A 155 6.15 -4.69 11.08
CA LYS A 155 6.71 -3.89 12.19
C LYS A 155 8.07 -3.29 11.84
N ALA A 156 8.95 -4.09 11.25
CA ALA A 156 10.27 -3.63 10.80
C ALA A 156 10.14 -2.50 9.77
N THR A 157 9.22 -2.66 8.84
CA THR A 157 8.96 -1.68 7.78
C THR A 157 8.40 -0.37 8.31
N ALA A 158 7.50 -0.41 9.30
CA ALA A 158 6.99 0.80 9.93
C ALA A 158 8.12 1.59 10.63
N GLY A 159 9.00 0.90 11.38
CA GLY A 159 10.16 1.52 12.04
C GLY A 159 11.16 2.12 11.05
N ILE A 160 11.55 1.34 10.02
CA ILE A 160 12.46 1.83 8.96
C ILE A 160 11.83 3.00 8.20
N GLY A 161 10.52 2.92 7.89
CA GLY A 161 9.80 3.99 7.21
C GLY A 161 9.83 5.31 7.98
N SER A 162 9.63 5.27 9.30
CA SER A 162 9.70 6.47 10.15
C SER A 162 11.12 7.06 10.19
N ALA A 163 12.16 6.21 10.27
CA ALA A 163 13.55 6.65 10.22
C ALA A 163 13.90 7.28 8.86
N LEU A 164 13.45 6.69 7.77
CA LEU A 164 13.64 7.25 6.42
C LEU A 164 12.86 8.55 6.22
N ALA A 165 11.71 8.72 6.87
CA ALA A 165 10.98 10.00 6.85
C ALA A 165 11.80 11.10 7.52
N GLY A 166 12.39 10.83 8.70
CA GLY A 166 13.29 11.77 9.37
C GLY A 166 14.49 12.15 8.50
N PHE A 167 15.14 11.15 7.89
CA PHE A 167 16.22 11.38 6.93
C PHE A 167 15.76 12.19 5.70
N GLY A 168 14.57 11.91 5.17
CA GLY A 168 14.00 12.67 4.06
C GLY A 168 13.77 14.14 4.41
N LEU A 169 13.29 14.43 5.62
CA LEU A 169 13.13 15.82 6.11
C LEU A 169 14.48 16.51 6.29
N GLU A 170 15.52 15.80 6.76
CA GLU A 170 16.88 16.33 6.88
C GLU A 170 17.47 16.66 5.50
N VAL A 171 17.31 15.80 4.50
CA VAL A 171 17.80 16.02 3.12
C VAL A 171 17.17 17.25 2.48
N ILE A 172 15.91 17.55 2.77
CA ILE A 172 15.22 18.74 2.23
C ILE A 172 15.41 19.96 3.15
N GLU A 173 16.28 19.87 4.14
CA GLU A 173 16.60 20.94 5.12
C GLU A 173 15.33 21.50 5.79
N PHE A 174 14.41 20.60 6.20
CA PHE A 174 13.17 21.02 6.85
C PHE A 174 13.44 21.68 8.20
N PRO A 175 13.05 22.97 8.42
CA PRO A 175 13.41 23.70 9.62
C PRO A 175 12.68 23.18 10.87
N GLU A 176 13.39 23.03 11.99
CA GLU A 176 12.82 22.57 13.28
C GLU A 176 11.67 23.45 13.79
N ASN A 177 11.72 24.76 13.49
CA ASN A 177 10.73 25.75 13.90
C ASN A 177 9.91 26.26 12.70
N ALA A 178 9.49 25.35 11.81
CA ALA A 178 8.72 25.69 10.65
C ALA A 178 7.42 26.43 11.00
N LYS A 179 7.12 27.49 10.23
CA LYS A 179 5.84 28.21 10.30
C LYS A 179 5.07 28.01 9.01
N VAL A 180 3.77 27.92 9.09
CA VAL A 180 2.89 27.88 7.92
C VAL A 180 3.08 29.16 7.11
N GLY A 181 3.27 29.03 5.80
CA GLY A 181 3.58 30.14 4.90
C GLY A 181 5.01 30.69 5.01
N GLY A 182 5.89 30.06 5.81
CA GLY A 182 7.27 30.52 6.02
C GLY A 182 8.35 29.55 5.55
N LEU A 183 7.99 28.51 4.78
CA LEU A 183 8.95 27.57 4.19
C LEU A 183 9.60 28.14 2.94
N GLU A 184 10.86 27.82 2.73
CA GLU A 184 11.54 28.10 1.47
C GLU A 184 10.93 27.27 0.32
N PRO A 185 10.83 27.83 -0.89
CA PRO A 185 10.28 27.10 -2.05
C PRO A 185 10.95 25.75 -2.28
N ALA A 186 12.26 25.64 -2.13
CA ALA A 186 13.01 24.41 -2.30
C ALA A 186 12.59 23.31 -1.30
N THR A 187 12.31 23.68 -0.06
CA THR A 187 11.82 22.75 0.98
C THR A 187 10.38 22.31 0.69
N MET A 188 9.54 23.22 0.18
CA MET A 188 8.17 22.89 -0.25
C MET A 188 8.19 21.90 -1.41
N ASP A 189 9.01 22.17 -2.44
CA ASP A 189 9.19 21.25 -3.58
C ASP A 189 9.73 19.89 -3.12
N GLY A 190 10.65 19.88 -2.16
CA GLY A 190 11.15 18.64 -1.56
C GLY A 190 10.04 17.79 -0.94
N LEU A 191 9.13 18.40 -0.18
CA LEU A 191 7.97 17.69 0.39
C LEU A 191 7.03 17.17 -0.70
N LEU A 192 6.81 17.95 -1.76
CA LEU A 192 5.98 17.55 -2.89
C LEU A 192 6.62 16.39 -3.67
N ILE A 193 7.95 16.41 -3.87
CA ILE A 193 8.69 15.35 -4.56
C ILE A 193 8.64 14.05 -3.76
N ILE A 194 8.80 14.10 -2.44
CA ILE A 194 8.72 12.91 -1.59
C ILE A 194 7.33 12.26 -1.67
N ASN A 195 6.27 13.06 -1.60
CA ASN A 195 4.89 12.55 -1.55
C ASN A 195 4.26 12.32 -2.95
N GLY A 196 4.80 12.90 -4.01
CA GLY A 196 4.36 12.72 -5.39
C GLY A 196 5.22 11.69 -6.15
N PRO A 197 6.29 12.15 -6.85
CA PRO A 197 7.11 11.28 -7.70
C PRO A 197 7.75 10.10 -6.99
N ILE A 198 8.36 10.31 -5.82
CA ILE A 198 9.01 9.22 -5.07
C ILE A 198 7.97 8.20 -4.61
N TYR A 199 6.83 8.67 -4.09
CA TYR A 199 5.72 7.82 -3.71
C TYR A 199 5.23 6.96 -4.88
N LEU A 200 4.91 7.60 -6.00
CA LEU A 200 4.45 6.90 -7.20
C LEU A 200 5.48 5.88 -7.68
N GLY A 201 6.76 6.25 -7.71
CA GLY A 201 7.85 5.38 -8.15
C GLY A 201 7.94 4.09 -7.33
N PHE A 202 7.82 4.18 -6.03
CA PHE A 202 7.83 3.00 -5.17
C PHE A 202 6.60 2.09 -5.41
N TYR A 203 5.42 2.65 -5.59
CA TYR A 203 4.23 1.84 -5.90
C TYR A 203 4.35 1.14 -7.25
N LEU A 204 4.90 1.83 -8.25
CA LEU A 204 5.20 1.22 -9.55
C LEU A 204 6.24 0.10 -9.40
N LEU A 205 7.26 0.29 -8.56
CA LEU A 205 8.23 -0.75 -8.25
C LEU A 205 7.55 -1.96 -7.58
N ALA A 206 6.62 -1.75 -6.65
CA ALA A 206 5.84 -2.83 -6.06
C ALA A 206 5.00 -3.57 -7.11
N CYS A 207 4.40 -2.86 -8.08
CA CYS A 207 3.70 -3.49 -9.21
C CYS A 207 4.64 -4.34 -10.06
N VAL A 208 5.87 -3.88 -10.32
CA VAL A 208 6.90 -4.66 -11.04
C VAL A 208 7.24 -5.94 -10.27
N PHE A 209 7.48 -5.85 -8.95
CA PHE A 209 7.72 -7.06 -8.14
C PHE A 209 6.55 -8.03 -8.17
N MET A 210 5.30 -7.53 -8.20
CA MET A 210 4.12 -8.38 -8.31
C MET A 210 4.08 -9.14 -9.64
N THR A 211 4.68 -8.65 -10.72
CA THR A 211 4.72 -9.40 -11.99
C THR A 211 5.46 -10.75 -11.88
N PHE A 212 6.37 -10.89 -10.92
CA PHE A 212 7.10 -12.13 -10.66
C PHE A 212 6.32 -13.17 -9.84
N TYR A 213 5.13 -12.81 -9.33
CA TYR A 213 4.25 -13.77 -8.68
C TYR A 213 3.69 -14.77 -9.71
N LYS A 214 3.88 -16.08 -9.47
CA LYS A 214 3.64 -17.15 -10.44
C LYS A 214 2.49 -18.10 -10.07
N ILE A 215 1.89 -17.93 -8.90
CA ILE A 215 0.78 -18.79 -8.48
C ILE A 215 -0.50 -18.23 -9.11
N ASP A 216 -0.94 -18.82 -10.21
CA ASP A 216 -2.21 -18.51 -10.85
C ASP A 216 -3.37 -19.32 -10.23
N LYS A 217 -4.58 -19.03 -10.65
CA LYS A 217 -5.79 -19.67 -10.11
C LYS A 217 -5.85 -21.15 -10.42
N GLU A 218 -5.40 -21.57 -11.61
CA GLU A 218 -5.44 -22.94 -12.06
C GLU A 218 -4.42 -23.79 -11.27
N TYR A 219 -3.19 -23.31 -11.15
CA TYR A 219 -2.15 -23.97 -10.36
C TYR A 219 -2.55 -24.10 -8.89
N HIS A 220 -3.11 -23.04 -8.29
CA HIS A 220 -3.55 -23.09 -6.89
C HIS A 220 -4.70 -24.09 -6.68
N SER A 221 -5.67 -24.15 -7.60
CA SER A 221 -6.78 -25.12 -7.50
C SER A 221 -6.30 -26.58 -7.61
N SER A 222 -5.29 -26.82 -8.45
CA SER A 222 -4.69 -28.18 -8.56
C SER A 222 -3.98 -28.60 -7.27
N ILE A 223 -3.23 -27.68 -6.65
CA ILE A 223 -2.57 -27.93 -5.37
C ILE A 223 -3.59 -28.24 -4.27
N LEU A 224 -4.67 -27.47 -4.17
CA LEU A 224 -5.69 -27.68 -3.15
C LEU A 224 -6.32 -29.05 -3.24
N SER A 225 -6.66 -29.52 -4.45
CA SER A 225 -7.24 -30.86 -4.66
C SER A 225 -6.27 -31.98 -4.23
N GLU A 226 -4.98 -31.84 -4.50
CA GLU A 226 -3.98 -32.81 -4.07
C GLU A 226 -3.73 -32.76 -2.54
N LEU A 227 -3.74 -31.57 -1.93
CA LEU A 227 -3.61 -31.40 -0.50
C LEU A 227 -4.79 -32.00 0.27
N GLU A 228 -6.01 -31.88 -0.24
CA GLU A 228 -7.19 -32.53 0.36
C GLU A 228 -7.01 -34.06 0.46
N VAL A 229 -6.56 -34.69 -0.62
CA VAL A 229 -6.28 -36.13 -0.63
C VAL A 229 -5.17 -36.52 0.34
N ILE A 230 -4.13 -35.69 0.46
CA ILE A 230 -3.03 -35.96 1.40
C ILE A 230 -3.49 -35.82 2.86
N ARG A 231 -4.28 -34.80 3.15
CA ARG A 231 -4.82 -34.51 4.48
C ARG A 231 -5.80 -35.62 4.93
N GLU A 232 -6.65 -36.10 4.02
CA GLU A 232 -7.58 -37.20 4.28
C GLU A 232 -6.84 -38.52 4.60
N LYS A 233 -5.82 -38.88 3.81
CA LYS A 233 -4.99 -40.06 4.08
C LYS A 233 -4.28 -39.98 5.42
N LYS A 234 -3.82 -38.81 5.81
CA LYS A 234 -3.13 -38.61 7.09
C LYS A 234 -4.09 -38.75 8.28
N SER A 235 -5.31 -38.19 8.19
CA SER A 235 -6.31 -38.34 9.24
C SER A 235 -6.71 -39.82 9.46
N LEU A 236 -6.83 -40.60 8.39
CA LEU A 236 -7.11 -42.03 8.47
C LEU A 236 -5.97 -42.85 9.11
N GLN A 237 -4.72 -42.36 9.04
CA GLN A 237 -3.57 -43.02 9.67
C GLN A 237 -3.41 -42.63 11.14
N ASP A 238 -3.83 -41.44 11.54
CA ASP A 238 -3.75 -40.96 12.92
C ASP A 238 -4.89 -41.58 13.82
N ASP A 239 -5.98 -42.07 13.19
CA ASP A 239 -7.11 -42.73 13.86
C ASP A 239 -6.94 -44.26 14.02
N THR A 240 -5.85 -44.85 13.53
CA THR A 240 -5.50 -46.28 13.65
C THR A 240 -4.31 -46.49 14.56
#